data_badce40eddfa20390ce7f8960337b3d5
#
_entry.id   badce40eddfa20390ce7f8960337b3d5
#
_cell.length_a   1.000
_cell.length_b   1.000
_cell.length_c   1.000
_cell.angle_alpha   90.00
_cell.angle_beta   90.00
_cell.angle_gamma   90.00
#
_symmetry.space_group_name_H-M   'P 1'
#
loop_
_entity.id
_entity.type
_entity.pdbx_description
1 polymer ?
#
loop_
_entity_poly.entity_id
_entity_poly.type
_entity_poly.pdbx_seq_one_letter_code
_entity_poly.pdbx_strand_id
1 'polypeptide(L)'
;DPCIGHLANLWGFGPKGKITVAHDSTHIEQALQASNWRQLKLNTTDQSVLQTGDLEIDLCSTAKGFGVDQLARYLQQIGIQSYLVEIGGELRGLGCKPDGQPWWANLEQLEGQTEQVEYVVALHGLAIATSGDYQRYFIHDAKRYSHTIDPRNGYPVQHGVASVTVLHPECMIADALATAM
;
A
#
# COMPACT_ATOMS: atom_id res chain seq x y z
N ASP A 1 7.55 -6.13 2.58
CA ASP A 1 8.05 -7.41 2.06
C ASP A 1 7.09 -7.92 0.98
N PRO A 2 7.52 -8.10 -0.28
CA PRO A 2 6.65 -8.54 -1.37
C PRO A 2 6.28 -10.04 -1.29
N CYS A 3 6.84 -10.81 -0.38
CA CYS A 3 6.59 -12.25 -0.26
C CYS A 3 5.69 -12.60 0.93
N ILE A 4 4.84 -11.69 1.38
CA ILE A 4 3.93 -11.94 2.50
C ILE A 4 2.60 -12.60 2.09
N GLY A 5 2.46 -13.06 0.85
CA GLY A 5 1.21 -13.61 0.33
C GLY A 5 0.64 -14.75 1.18
N HIS A 6 1.49 -15.67 1.67
CA HIS A 6 1.07 -16.72 2.60
C HIS A 6 0.49 -16.17 3.89
N LEU A 7 1.14 -15.15 4.48
CA LEU A 7 0.64 -14.50 5.69
C LEU A 7 -0.65 -13.72 5.42
N ALA A 8 -0.71 -12.98 4.30
CA ALA A 8 -1.92 -12.26 3.92
C ALA A 8 -3.11 -13.23 3.74
N ASN A 9 -2.89 -14.37 3.10
CA ASN A 9 -3.91 -15.42 2.96
C ASN A 9 -4.29 -16.04 4.30
N LEU A 10 -3.31 -16.35 5.16
CA LEU A 10 -3.55 -16.94 6.49
C LEU A 10 -4.41 -16.01 7.34
N TRP A 11 -4.14 -14.71 7.32
CA TRP A 11 -4.91 -13.71 8.07
C TRP A 11 -6.20 -13.26 7.36
N GLY A 12 -6.57 -13.89 6.23
CA GLY A 12 -7.83 -13.63 5.52
C GLY A 12 -7.87 -12.30 4.75
N PHE A 13 -6.73 -11.69 4.52
CA PHE A 13 -6.62 -10.44 3.77
C PHE A 13 -6.18 -10.62 2.32
N GLY A 14 -5.74 -11.84 1.97
CA GLY A 14 -5.37 -12.24 0.62
C GLY A 14 -6.55 -12.77 -0.21
N PRO A 15 -6.27 -13.23 -1.45
CA PRO A 15 -7.30 -13.70 -2.40
C PRO A 15 -8.01 -15.00 -1.96
N LYS A 16 -7.47 -15.76 -1.01
CA LYS A 16 -8.11 -16.98 -0.52
C LYS A 16 -9.35 -16.71 0.35
N GLY A 17 -9.60 -15.45 0.70
CA GLY A 17 -10.83 -15.01 1.35
C GLY A 17 -10.69 -14.65 2.82
N LYS A 18 -11.81 -14.21 3.40
CA LYS A 18 -11.86 -13.70 4.78
C LYS A 18 -11.88 -14.85 5.80
N ILE A 19 -11.25 -14.60 6.93
CA ILE A 19 -11.34 -15.44 8.13
C ILE A 19 -12.06 -14.69 9.25
N THR A 20 -12.55 -15.42 10.23
CA THR A 20 -13.22 -14.89 11.45
C THR A 20 -12.53 -15.33 12.74
N VAL A 21 -11.55 -16.21 12.63
CA VAL A 21 -10.83 -16.80 13.77
C VAL A 21 -9.35 -16.64 13.52
N ALA A 22 -8.62 -16.16 14.53
CA ALA A 22 -7.16 -16.06 14.45
C ALA A 22 -6.53 -17.47 14.47
N HIS A 23 -5.46 -17.65 13.71
CA HIS A 23 -4.71 -18.89 13.68
C HIS A 23 -3.78 -19.03 14.90
N ASP A 24 -3.40 -20.26 15.21
CA ASP A 24 -2.40 -20.56 16.23
C ASP A 24 -0.98 -20.19 15.76
N SER A 25 -0.04 -20.13 16.69
CA SER A 25 1.35 -19.75 16.41
C SER A 25 2.05 -20.69 15.42
N THR A 26 1.71 -21.96 15.41
CA THR A 26 2.34 -22.96 14.53
C THR A 26 2.07 -22.66 13.06
N HIS A 27 0.81 -22.33 12.71
CA HIS A 27 0.44 -21.96 11.34
C HIS A 27 1.09 -20.64 10.93
N ILE A 28 1.18 -19.67 11.85
CA ILE A 28 1.81 -18.37 11.59
C ILE A 28 3.31 -18.55 11.34
N GLU A 29 4.01 -19.37 12.14
CA GLU A 29 5.43 -19.67 11.95
C GLU A 29 5.69 -20.38 10.61
N GLN A 30 4.86 -21.32 10.22
CA GLN A 30 4.96 -21.98 8.90
C GLN A 30 4.79 -21.00 7.75
N ALA A 31 3.77 -20.14 7.80
CA ALA A 31 3.54 -19.12 6.79
C ALA A 31 4.68 -18.07 6.75
N LEU A 32 5.23 -17.70 7.91
CA LEU A 32 6.36 -16.79 8.01
C LEU A 32 7.64 -17.39 7.39
N GLN A 33 7.90 -18.66 7.60
CA GLN A 33 9.04 -19.35 6.98
C GLN A 33 8.91 -19.41 5.45
N ALA A 34 7.69 -19.55 4.92
CA ALA A 34 7.41 -19.50 3.48
C ALA A 34 7.44 -18.08 2.90
N SER A 35 7.44 -17.03 3.74
CA SER A 35 7.38 -15.61 3.34
C SER A 35 8.76 -14.96 3.41
N ASN A 36 9.70 -15.39 2.56
CA ASN A 36 11.09 -14.93 2.60
C ASN A 36 11.52 -14.31 1.26
N TRP A 37 11.45 -12.99 1.14
CA TRP A 37 11.84 -12.26 -0.07
C TRP A 37 13.31 -12.50 -0.51
N ARG A 38 14.20 -12.91 0.40
CA ARG A 38 15.61 -13.20 0.07
C ARG A 38 15.76 -14.43 -0.84
N GLN A 39 14.70 -15.23 -0.97
CA GLN A 39 14.66 -16.35 -1.91
C GLN A 39 14.32 -15.90 -3.35
N LEU A 40 13.82 -14.67 -3.54
CA LEU A 40 13.66 -14.09 -4.87
C LEU A 40 15.02 -13.69 -5.44
N LYS A 41 15.32 -14.13 -6.65
CA LYS A 41 16.51 -13.71 -7.39
C LYS A 41 16.08 -12.91 -8.60
N LEU A 42 16.48 -11.64 -8.62
CA LEU A 42 16.20 -10.74 -9.73
C LEU A 42 17.36 -10.81 -10.74
N ASN A 43 17.04 -11.04 -12.01
CA ASN A 43 17.95 -10.84 -13.11
C ASN A 43 17.55 -9.56 -13.87
N THR A 44 18.30 -8.49 -13.67
CA THR A 44 18.02 -7.19 -14.27
C THR A 44 18.36 -7.15 -15.77
N THR A 45 19.18 -8.08 -16.25
CA THR A 45 19.60 -8.13 -17.66
C THR A 45 18.46 -8.62 -18.56
N ASP A 46 17.74 -9.66 -18.16
CA ASP A 46 16.61 -10.24 -18.91
C ASP A 46 15.26 -9.92 -18.30
N GLN A 47 15.25 -9.08 -17.23
CA GLN A 47 14.04 -8.68 -16.50
C GLN A 47 13.23 -9.86 -15.96
N SER A 48 13.91 -10.93 -15.56
CA SER A 48 13.27 -12.10 -14.99
C SER A 48 13.40 -12.16 -13.46
N VAL A 49 12.48 -12.89 -12.87
CA VAL A 49 12.48 -13.19 -11.43
C VAL A 49 12.50 -14.71 -11.27
N LEU A 50 13.55 -15.23 -10.66
CA LEU A 50 13.56 -16.63 -10.25
C LEU A 50 12.95 -16.76 -8.87
N GLN A 51 11.81 -17.42 -8.81
CA GLN A 51 11.15 -17.84 -7.59
C GLN A 51 11.63 -19.24 -7.21
N THR A 52 12.20 -19.35 -6.01
CA THR A 52 12.60 -20.64 -5.45
C THR A 52 11.64 -21.01 -4.32
N GLY A 53 11.11 -22.23 -4.36
CA GLY A 53 10.15 -22.70 -3.36
C GLY A 53 8.70 -22.26 -3.65
N ASP A 54 7.92 -22.20 -2.58
CA ASP A 54 6.48 -21.91 -2.61
C ASP A 54 6.19 -20.46 -2.14
N LEU A 55 6.87 -19.47 -2.76
CA LEU A 55 6.65 -18.07 -2.42
C LEU A 55 5.34 -17.54 -3.01
N GLU A 56 4.52 -16.90 -2.21
CA GLU A 56 3.37 -16.13 -2.67
C GLU A 56 3.70 -14.64 -2.65
N ILE A 57 3.72 -14.01 -3.85
CA ILE A 57 4.02 -12.58 -4.00
C ILE A 57 2.74 -11.77 -3.80
N ASP A 58 2.82 -10.75 -2.97
CA ASP A 58 1.80 -9.73 -2.76
C ASP A 58 2.40 -8.34 -3.05
N LEU A 59 1.82 -7.65 -4.02
CA LEU A 59 2.22 -6.30 -4.44
C LEU A 59 1.21 -5.22 -4.05
N CYS A 60 0.26 -5.53 -3.15
CA CYS A 60 -0.81 -4.61 -2.76
C CYS A 60 -0.31 -3.28 -2.19
N SER A 61 0.90 -3.25 -1.64
CA SER A 61 1.54 -2.05 -1.08
C SER A 61 2.30 -1.19 -2.10
N THR A 62 2.29 -1.57 -3.39
CA THR A 62 3.07 -0.86 -4.42
C THR A 62 2.36 -0.78 -5.76
N ALA A 63 1.44 -1.70 -6.03
CA ALA A 63 0.85 -1.86 -7.38
C ALA A 63 -0.02 -0.67 -7.78
N LYS A 64 -0.75 -0.07 -6.84
CA LYS A 64 -1.60 1.10 -7.12
C LYS A 64 -0.73 2.30 -7.48
N GLY A 65 0.25 2.61 -6.64
CA GLY A 65 1.21 3.68 -6.89
C GLY A 65 2.01 3.49 -8.18
N PHE A 66 2.42 2.24 -8.49
CA PHE A 66 3.05 1.92 -9.77
C PHE A 66 2.12 2.23 -10.95
N GLY A 67 0.84 1.84 -10.87
CA GLY A 67 -0.15 2.11 -11.92
C GLY A 67 -0.34 3.61 -12.16
N VAL A 68 -0.44 4.41 -11.09
CA VAL A 68 -0.49 5.87 -11.14
C VAL A 68 0.74 6.44 -11.85
N ASP A 69 1.94 5.97 -11.50
CA ASP A 69 3.18 6.44 -12.12
C ASP A 69 3.27 6.06 -13.60
N GLN A 70 2.82 4.86 -14.01
CA GLN A 70 2.81 4.46 -15.41
C GLN A 70 1.87 5.34 -16.23
N LEU A 71 0.67 5.60 -15.72
CA LEU A 71 -0.29 6.47 -16.40
C LEU A 71 0.22 7.91 -16.51
N ALA A 72 0.83 8.43 -15.44
CA ALA A 72 1.44 9.76 -15.45
C ALA A 72 2.57 9.87 -16.47
N ARG A 73 3.45 8.87 -16.57
CA ARG A 73 4.52 8.81 -17.57
C ARG A 73 3.95 8.76 -19.00
N TYR A 74 2.91 7.98 -19.23
CA TYR A 74 2.25 7.89 -20.52
C TYR A 74 1.65 9.23 -20.95
N LEU A 75 0.95 9.93 -20.05
CA LEU A 75 0.41 11.27 -20.32
C LEU A 75 1.51 12.25 -20.73
N GLN A 76 2.65 12.24 -20.02
CA GLN A 76 3.80 13.08 -20.35
C GLN A 76 4.39 12.73 -21.72
N GLN A 77 4.49 11.44 -22.06
CA GLN A 77 5.01 10.99 -23.38
C GLN A 77 4.15 11.48 -24.55
N ILE A 78 2.83 11.59 -24.38
CA ILE A 78 1.93 12.12 -25.40
C ILE A 78 1.75 13.65 -25.32
N GLY A 79 2.59 14.34 -24.53
CA GLY A 79 2.64 15.81 -24.46
C GLY A 79 1.66 16.45 -23.47
N ILE A 80 0.95 15.68 -22.66
CA ILE A 80 0.06 16.23 -21.61
C ILE A 80 0.90 16.59 -20.38
N GLN A 81 0.96 17.89 -20.07
CA GLN A 81 1.76 18.44 -18.98
C GLN A 81 0.93 18.91 -17.78
N SER A 82 -0.39 18.73 -17.83
CA SER A 82 -1.30 19.15 -16.75
C SER A 82 -2.33 18.06 -16.53
N TYR A 83 -2.23 17.37 -15.40
CA TYR A 83 -3.09 16.23 -15.08
C TYR A 83 -3.15 15.96 -13.59
N LEU A 84 -4.23 15.31 -13.16
CA LEU A 84 -4.35 14.57 -11.90
C LEU A 84 -4.74 13.13 -12.24
N VAL A 85 -3.94 12.18 -11.80
CA VAL A 85 -4.17 10.74 -11.96
C VAL A 85 -4.50 10.15 -10.60
N GLU A 86 -5.48 9.28 -10.56
CA GLU A 86 -5.87 8.54 -9.36
C GLU A 86 -6.13 7.07 -9.68
N ILE A 87 -5.62 6.18 -8.82
CA ILE A 87 -5.98 4.76 -8.80
C ILE A 87 -6.16 4.31 -7.36
N GLY A 88 -7.40 4.03 -6.97
CA GLY A 88 -7.73 3.44 -5.67
C GLY A 88 -7.29 4.26 -4.45
N GLY A 89 -7.27 5.60 -4.57
CA GLY A 89 -6.91 6.53 -3.52
C GLY A 89 -5.49 7.07 -3.59
N GLU A 90 -4.61 6.46 -4.39
CA GLU A 90 -3.28 6.99 -4.69
C GLU A 90 -3.36 7.99 -5.82
N LEU A 91 -2.77 9.19 -5.62
CA LEU A 91 -2.85 10.30 -6.57
C LEU A 91 -1.47 10.79 -6.98
N ARG A 92 -1.37 11.31 -8.21
CA ARG A 92 -0.22 12.08 -8.69
C ARG A 92 -0.68 13.22 -9.56
N GLY A 93 -0.20 14.45 -9.25
CA GLY A 93 -0.52 15.66 -10.01
C GLY A 93 0.70 16.28 -10.67
N LEU A 94 0.48 16.87 -11.84
CA LEU A 94 1.45 17.72 -12.54
C LEU A 94 0.73 18.93 -13.14
N GLY A 95 1.42 20.06 -13.23
CA GLY A 95 0.86 21.29 -13.78
C GLY A 95 -0.29 21.85 -12.94
N CYS A 96 -1.14 22.61 -13.58
CA CYS A 96 -2.29 23.29 -12.96
C CYS A 96 -3.55 23.01 -13.75
N LYS A 97 -4.70 23.24 -13.12
CA LYS A 97 -6.02 23.25 -13.77
C LYS A 97 -6.09 24.38 -14.81
N PRO A 98 -7.06 24.36 -15.74
CA PRO A 98 -7.24 25.42 -16.74
C PRO A 98 -7.46 26.83 -16.16
N ASP A 99 -7.96 26.92 -14.92
CA ASP A 99 -8.15 28.15 -14.17
C ASP A 99 -6.88 28.65 -13.45
N GLY A 100 -5.74 27.97 -13.63
CA GLY A 100 -4.47 28.27 -12.99
C GLY A 100 -4.32 27.76 -11.57
N GLN A 101 -5.35 27.11 -11.01
CA GLN A 101 -5.27 26.53 -9.67
C GLN A 101 -4.48 25.22 -9.68
N PRO A 102 -3.74 24.90 -8.60
CA PRO A 102 -3.11 23.59 -8.45
C PRO A 102 -4.16 22.46 -8.36
N TRP A 103 -3.69 21.24 -8.54
CA TRP A 103 -4.46 20.05 -8.24
C TRP A 103 -4.47 19.84 -6.74
N TRP A 104 -5.55 20.26 -6.09
CA TRP A 104 -5.73 20.11 -4.64
C TRP A 104 -6.20 18.69 -4.32
N ALA A 105 -5.54 18.07 -3.33
CA ALA A 105 -5.96 16.80 -2.75
C ALA A 105 -6.18 17.00 -1.24
N ASN A 106 -7.33 16.55 -0.74
CA ASN A 106 -7.59 16.49 0.68
C ASN A 106 -6.93 15.25 1.28
N LEU A 107 -6.28 15.40 2.44
CA LEU A 107 -5.85 14.26 3.20
C LEU A 107 -7.06 13.58 3.84
N GLU A 108 -7.04 12.26 3.82
CA GLU A 108 -8.11 11.47 4.43
C GLU A 108 -8.14 11.70 5.94
N GLN A 109 -9.31 12.02 6.46
CA GLN A 109 -9.54 12.24 7.89
C GLN A 109 -10.16 10.98 8.50
N LEU A 110 -9.71 10.65 9.70
CA LEU A 110 -10.30 9.55 10.46
C LEU A 110 -11.59 10.01 11.12
N GLU A 111 -12.64 9.21 11.02
CA GLU A 111 -13.90 9.47 11.73
C GLU A 111 -13.67 9.50 13.25
N GLY A 112 -14.29 10.47 13.93
CA GLY A 112 -14.25 10.60 15.39
C GLY A 112 -13.15 11.50 15.93
N GLN A 113 -12.39 12.21 15.10
CA GLN A 113 -11.51 13.30 15.58
C GLN A 113 -12.34 14.50 15.97
N THR A 114 -12.08 15.03 17.16
CA THR A 114 -12.81 16.19 17.73
C THR A 114 -12.40 17.52 17.08
N GLU A 115 -11.22 17.59 16.48
CA GLU A 115 -10.75 18.75 15.73
C GLU A 115 -10.77 18.41 14.23
N GLN A 116 -11.66 19.07 13.50
CA GLN A 116 -11.73 18.97 12.04
C GLN A 116 -10.69 19.90 11.41
N VAL A 117 -9.42 19.50 11.44
CA VAL A 117 -8.39 20.17 10.67
C VAL A 117 -8.32 19.53 9.30
N GLU A 118 -8.83 20.22 8.28
CA GLU A 118 -8.69 19.78 6.89
C GLU A 118 -7.27 20.08 6.41
N TYR A 119 -6.51 19.04 6.13
CA TYR A 119 -5.22 19.16 5.46
C TYR A 119 -5.43 19.04 3.95
N VAL A 120 -5.00 20.07 3.22
CA VAL A 120 -5.07 20.12 1.76
C VAL A 120 -3.68 20.27 1.19
N VAL A 121 -3.36 19.47 0.18
CA VAL A 121 -2.05 19.46 -0.48
C VAL A 121 -2.20 19.83 -1.93
N ALA A 122 -1.32 20.73 -2.41
CA ALA A 122 -1.18 21.02 -3.83
C ALA A 122 -0.27 19.99 -4.51
N LEU A 123 -0.83 19.19 -5.40
CA LEU A 123 -0.07 18.19 -6.15
C LEU A 123 0.49 18.83 -7.44
N HIS A 124 1.77 19.22 -7.40
CA HIS A 124 2.50 19.72 -8.56
C HIS A 124 3.86 19.01 -8.64
N GLY A 125 3.94 18.00 -9.46
CA GLY A 125 5.10 17.10 -9.53
C GLY A 125 5.21 16.17 -8.30
N LEU A 126 4.14 16.05 -7.54
CA LEU A 126 4.06 15.21 -6.34
C LEU A 126 2.95 14.17 -6.48
N ALA A 127 3.15 13.09 -5.78
CA ALA A 127 2.17 12.05 -5.52
C ALA A 127 1.85 11.96 -4.03
N ILE A 128 0.70 11.40 -3.72
CA ILE A 128 0.24 11.12 -2.37
C ILE A 128 -0.32 9.71 -2.31
N ALA A 129 0.02 8.99 -1.26
CA ALA A 129 -0.55 7.69 -0.94
C ALA A 129 -0.85 7.60 0.55
N THR A 130 -1.93 6.93 0.89
CA THR A 130 -2.36 6.73 2.27
C THR A 130 -2.58 5.25 2.55
N SER A 131 -1.91 4.74 3.57
CA SER A 131 -2.18 3.42 4.15
C SER A 131 -2.85 3.59 5.50
N GLY A 132 -3.94 2.85 5.73
CA GLY A 132 -4.67 2.89 6.99
C GLY A 132 -5.26 1.54 7.35
N ASP A 133 -5.33 1.25 8.64
CA ASP A 133 -5.83 -0.02 9.15
C ASP A 133 -7.33 0.02 9.52
N TYR A 134 -7.98 1.19 9.43
CA TYR A 134 -9.35 1.43 9.86
C TYR A 134 -10.41 0.84 8.93
N GLN A 135 -10.11 0.60 7.65
CA GLN A 135 -11.06 0.04 6.67
C GLN A 135 -11.02 -1.49 6.57
N ARG A 136 -9.85 -2.11 6.76
CA ARG A 136 -9.64 -3.56 6.57
C ARG A 136 -9.09 -4.19 7.83
N TYR A 137 -9.98 -4.78 8.60
CA TYR A 137 -9.65 -5.53 9.82
C TYR A 137 -10.73 -6.57 10.11
N PHE A 138 -10.45 -7.47 11.04
CA PHE A 138 -11.48 -8.29 11.70
C PHE A 138 -11.32 -8.25 13.21
N ILE A 139 -12.36 -8.66 13.93
CA ILE A 139 -12.35 -8.74 15.40
C ILE A 139 -12.53 -10.20 15.81
N HIS A 140 -11.64 -10.68 16.66
CA HIS A 140 -11.71 -12.00 17.28
C HIS A 140 -11.29 -11.88 18.76
N ASP A 141 -12.09 -12.47 19.68
CA ASP A 141 -11.89 -12.37 21.13
C ASP A 141 -11.65 -10.94 21.64
N ALA A 142 -12.51 -10.00 21.20
CA ALA A 142 -12.42 -8.58 21.50
C ALA A 142 -11.09 -7.90 21.08
N LYS A 143 -10.23 -8.58 20.32
CA LYS A 143 -9.00 -8.06 19.76
C LYS A 143 -9.18 -7.75 18.28
N ARG A 144 -8.69 -6.57 17.85
CA ARG A 144 -8.69 -6.13 16.46
C ARG A 144 -7.42 -6.61 15.77
N TYR A 145 -7.57 -7.15 14.56
CA TYR A 145 -6.48 -7.60 13.70
C TYR A 145 -6.50 -6.81 12.40
N SER A 146 -5.49 -5.96 12.22
CA SER A 146 -5.29 -5.13 11.03
C SER A 146 -4.89 -5.99 9.82
N HIS A 147 -5.17 -5.50 8.62
CA HIS A 147 -4.70 -6.12 7.39
C HIS A 147 -3.20 -5.90 7.12
N THR A 148 -2.57 -4.94 7.78
CA THR A 148 -1.13 -4.70 7.70
C THR A 148 -0.42 -5.71 8.59
N ILE A 149 0.46 -6.53 8.00
CA ILE A 149 1.16 -7.62 8.67
C ILE A 149 2.64 -7.26 8.80
N ASP A 150 3.20 -7.44 10.00
CA ASP A 150 4.64 -7.29 10.22
C ASP A 150 5.38 -8.54 9.69
N PRO A 151 6.19 -8.40 8.62
CA PRO A 151 6.88 -9.53 8.02
C PRO A 151 8.00 -10.11 8.89
N ARG A 152 8.32 -9.49 10.03
CA ARG A 152 9.35 -9.95 10.96
C ARG A 152 8.83 -11.02 11.91
N ASN A 153 7.54 -10.95 12.23
CA ASN A 153 6.90 -11.86 13.20
C ASN A 153 5.66 -12.58 12.66
N GLY A 154 5.13 -12.16 11.49
CA GLY A 154 3.97 -12.75 10.84
C GLY A 154 2.62 -12.36 11.43
N TYR A 155 2.56 -11.40 12.35
CA TYR A 155 1.33 -10.94 12.99
C TYR A 155 0.87 -9.59 12.43
N PRO A 156 -0.45 -9.32 12.42
CA PRO A 156 -0.98 -7.98 12.21
C PRO A 156 -0.38 -6.97 13.18
N VAL A 157 -0.05 -5.78 12.66
CA VAL A 157 0.54 -4.69 13.45
C VAL A 157 -0.41 -4.19 14.54
N GLN A 158 0.15 -3.75 15.68
CA GLN A 158 -0.58 -3.30 16.87
C GLN A 158 0.02 -2.00 17.45
N HIS A 159 0.58 -1.13 16.61
CA HIS A 159 1.26 0.09 17.04
C HIS A 159 0.33 1.29 17.32
N GLY A 160 -0.98 1.14 17.06
CA GLY A 160 -1.95 2.21 17.32
C GLY A 160 -1.97 3.36 16.29
N VAL A 161 -1.13 3.31 15.25
CA VAL A 161 -1.19 4.26 14.13
C VAL A 161 -2.34 3.84 13.22
N ALA A 162 -3.33 4.70 13.07
CA ALA A 162 -4.53 4.40 12.31
C ALA A 162 -4.35 4.63 10.80
N SER A 163 -3.59 5.67 10.41
CA SER A 163 -3.23 5.91 9.02
C SER A 163 -1.89 6.64 8.90
N VAL A 164 -1.24 6.45 7.76
CA VAL A 164 -0.01 7.15 7.37
C VAL A 164 -0.19 7.67 5.95
N THR A 165 0.01 8.97 5.75
CA THR A 165 0.00 9.59 4.43
C THR A 165 1.41 10.04 4.08
N VAL A 166 1.87 9.67 2.89
CA VAL A 166 3.20 10.00 2.37
C VAL A 166 3.08 10.81 1.09
N LEU A 167 3.87 11.88 1.02
CA LEU A 167 4.08 12.68 -0.19
C LEU A 167 5.45 12.35 -0.77
N HIS A 168 5.50 12.04 -2.07
CA HIS A 168 6.74 11.73 -2.78
C HIS A 168 6.58 12.04 -4.28
N PRO A 169 7.66 12.37 -5.03
CA PRO A 169 7.57 12.55 -6.47
C PRO A 169 7.10 11.29 -7.24
N GLU A 170 7.39 10.10 -6.74
CA GLU A 170 6.93 8.81 -7.30
C GLU A 170 5.87 8.19 -6.42
N CYS A 171 4.71 7.87 -7.00
CA CYS A 171 3.56 7.35 -6.29
C CYS A 171 3.80 5.94 -5.75
N MET A 172 4.51 5.09 -6.49
CA MET A 172 4.88 3.75 -6.05
C MET A 172 5.71 3.78 -4.76
N ILE A 173 6.61 4.76 -4.63
CA ILE A 173 7.43 4.93 -3.43
C ILE A 173 6.58 5.46 -2.27
N ALA A 174 5.68 6.42 -2.55
CA ALA A 174 4.74 6.91 -1.53
C ALA A 174 3.87 5.77 -0.97
N ASP A 175 3.30 4.93 -1.84
CA ASP A 175 2.45 3.76 -1.51
C ASP A 175 3.23 2.75 -0.63
N ALA A 176 4.45 2.40 -1.06
CA ALA A 176 5.31 1.49 -0.31
C ALA A 176 5.67 2.02 1.09
N LEU A 177 6.05 3.30 1.19
CA LEU A 177 6.44 3.93 2.45
C LEU A 177 5.24 4.09 3.39
N ALA A 178 4.07 4.48 2.88
CA ALA A 178 2.86 4.59 3.68
C ALA A 178 2.49 3.26 4.37
N THR A 179 2.72 2.14 3.68
CA THR A 179 2.51 0.79 4.25
C THR A 179 3.61 0.38 5.23
N ALA A 180 4.85 0.85 5.04
CA ALA A 180 6.01 0.41 5.82
C ALA A 180 6.19 1.16 7.15
N MET A 181 5.57 2.32 7.32
CA MET A 181 5.67 3.20 8.49
C MET A 181 4.56 2.95 9.51
#